data_c31da05aada1e28bb999a0ea29c6a22a
#
_entry.id   c31da05aada1e28bb999a0ea29c6a22a
#
_cell.length_a   1.000
_cell.length_b   1.000
_cell.length_c   1.000
_cell.angle_alpha   90.00
_cell.angle_beta   90.00
_cell.angle_gamma   90.00
#
_symmetry.space_group_name_H-M   'P 1'
#
loop_
_entity.id
_entity.type
_entity.pdbx_description
1 polymer ?
#
loop_
_entity_poly.entity_id
_entity_poly.type
_entity_poly.pdbx_seq_one_letter_code
_entity_poly.pdbx_strand_id
1 'polypeptide(L)'
;MNYIKKLFPIILIVLFFVGIYFFVSYNDKKEIVINDDDTEVVTQQPIELCFYKEKKIAQALYDVSWIKMKLVGEKVTGEFYYLPAEKDRKTGTFEGVVGAVDKMAMARTADVWWNSMAEGMQNKEQLRIVFGEGNAQAGFGEMVDRGDGVYVYKDVSKITYGENMTDVICNDISERVAVEKYIRENIKMLVLSKPVLGGAWYVTSLHIDPSAKIGVIEYEDGHLHESANFSYTSSNGLITVNNITNK
;
A
#
# COMPACT_ATOMS: atom_id res chain seq x y z
N MET A 1 -5.32 24.77 -68.16
CA MET A 1 -5.71 24.59 -66.74
C MET A 1 -6.28 23.20 -66.43
N ASN A 2 -6.20 22.21 -67.28
CA ASN A 2 -6.81 20.89 -67.11
C ASN A 2 -5.78 19.74 -66.78
N TYR A 3 -4.49 20.01 -66.88
CA TYR A 3 -3.45 18.97 -66.57
C TYR A 3 -3.20 18.81 -65.08
N ILE A 4 -3.29 19.86 -64.30
CA ILE A 4 -3.03 19.83 -62.84
C ILE A 4 -4.09 18.99 -62.09
N LYS A 5 -5.35 19.02 -62.54
CA LYS A 5 -6.44 18.24 -61.93
C LYS A 5 -6.30 16.72 -62.14
N LYS A 6 -5.62 16.28 -63.21
CA LYS A 6 -5.38 14.87 -63.47
C LYS A 6 -4.13 14.30 -62.79
N LEU A 7 -3.17 15.17 -62.40
CA LEU A 7 -1.97 14.77 -61.68
C LEU A 7 -2.18 14.63 -60.15
N PHE A 8 -3.16 15.35 -59.61
CA PHE A 8 -3.41 15.40 -58.18
C PHE A 8 -3.67 14.00 -57.52
N PRO A 9 -4.51 13.12 -58.08
CA PRO A 9 -4.71 11.78 -57.52
C PRO A 9 -3.48 10.89 -57.61
N ILE A 10 -2.64 11.04 -58.63
CA ILE A 10 -1.42 10.25 -58.82
C ILE A 10 -0.38 10.66 -57.74
N ILE A 11 -0.25 11.93 -57.45
CA ILE A 11 0.67 12.43 -56.41
C ILE A 11 0.23 11.93 -55.02
N LEU A 12 -1.08 11.91 -54.75
CA LEU A 12 -1.63 11.40 -53.45
C LEU A 12 -1.36 9.91 -53.29
N ILE A 13 -1.48 9.11 -54.33
CA ILE A 13 -1.18 7.66 -54.32
C ILE A 13 0.32 7.43 -54.06
N VAL A 14 1.19 8.20 -54.72
CA VAL A 14 2.64 8.08 -54.53
C VAL A 14 3.04 8.46 -53.09
N LEU A 15 2.48 9.52 -52.54
CA LEU A 15 2.75 9.90 -51.14
C LEU A 15 2.25 8.86 -50.14
N PHE A 16 1.12 8.20 -50.44
CA PHE A 16 0.60 7.13 -49.60
C PHE A 16 1.53 5.90 -49.59
N PHE A 17 2.02 5.50 -50.74
CA PHE A 17 2.97 4.36 -50.85
C PHE A 17 4.35 4.71 -50.25
N VAL A 18 4.82 5.94 -50.40
CA VAL A 18 6.06 6.41 -49.75
C VAL A 18 5.88 6.41 -48.24
N GLY A 19 4.73 6.84 -47.70
CA GLY A 19 4.39 6.80 -46.26
C GLY A 19 4.38 5.36 -45.72
N ILE A 20 3.78 4.42 -46.43
CA ILE A 20 3.79 2.99 -46.07
C ILE A 20 5.21 2.42 -46.11
N TYR A 21 5.99 2.74 -47.15
CA TYR A 21 7.38 2.28 -47.25
C TYR A 21 8.25 2.79 -46.08
N PHE A 22 8.11 4.05 -45.73
CA PHE A 22 8.80 4.59 -44.53
C PHE A 22 8.32 3.96 -43.23
N PHE A 23 7.04 3.70 -43.08
CA PHE A 23 6.48 3.05 -41.88
C PHE A 23 6.95 1.60 -41.75
N VAL A 24 6.96 0.84 -42.85
CA VAL A 24 7.47 -0.55 -42.87
C VAL A 24 8.99 -0.57 -42.64
N SER A 25 9.74 0.31 -43.34
CA SER A 25 11.20 0.40 -43.16
C SER A 25 11.65 0.91 -41.79
N TYR A 26 10.79 1.68 -41.12
CA TYR A 26 11.07 2.10 -39.73
C TYR A 26 10.86 0.97 -38.74
N ASN A 27 9.89 0.09 -38.98
CA ASN A 27 9.64 -1.07 -38.12
C ASN A 27 10.62 -2.24 -38.38
N ASP A 28 11.19 -2.36 -39.55
CA ASP A 28 12.15 -3.45 -39.89
C ASP A 28 13.58 -3.21 -39.33
N LYS A 29 13.87 -2.03 -38.72
CA LYS A 29 15.18 -1.77 -38.13
C LYS A 29 15.31 -2.21 -36.67
N LYS A 30 14.43 -3.07 -36.17
CA LYS A 30 14.67 -3.85 -34.95
C LYS A 30 15.10 -5.26 -35.29
N GLU A 31 16.18 -5.40 -36.06
CA GLU A 31 16.94 -6.63 -36.11
C GLU A 31 17.57 -6.81 -34.72
N ILE A 32 16.98 -7.70 -33.92
CA ILE A 32 17.57 -8.15 -32.65
C ILE A 32 18.76 -9.01 -33.05
N VAL A 33 19.95 -8.44 -33.05
CA VAL A 33 21.19 -9.21 -33.07
C VAL A 33 21.29 -9.90 -31.70
N ILE A 34 20.87 -11.16 -31.67
CA ILE A 34 21.09 -12.03 -30.51
C ILE A 34 22.59 -12.39 -30.58
N ASN A 35 23.40 -11.68 -29.83
CA ASN A 35 24.72 -12.17 -29.47
C ASN A 35 24.55 -13.21 -28.38
N ASP A 36 24.92 -14.43 -28.64
CA ASP A 36 24.77 -15.64 -27.82
C ASP A 36 25.58 -15.59 -26.48
N ASP A 37 26.16 -14.47 -26.11
CA ASP A 37 27.03 -14.37 -24.91
C ASP A 37 26.65 -13.24 -23.90
N ASP A 38 25.59 -12.46 -24.17
CA ASP A 38 25.04 -11.50 -23.22
C ASP A 38 23.67 -11.99 -22.74
N THR A 39 23.65 -12.64 -21.61
CA THR A 39 22.42 -12.78 -20.81
C THR A 39 21.96 -11.38 -20.46
N GLU A 40 21.13 -10.79 -21.30
CA GLU A 40 20.43 -9.54 -21.00
C GLU A 40 19.61 -9.78 -19.73
N VAL A 41 20.15 -9.34 -18.60
CA VAL A 41 19.44 -9.33 -17.33
C VAL A 41 18.27 -8.36 -17.52
N VAL A 42 17.13 -8.88 -17.94
CA VAL A 42 15.89 -8.11 -17.99
C VAL A 42 15.60 -7.68 -16.55
N THR A 43 16.08 -6.53 -16.19
CA THR A 43 15.78 -5.89 -14.91
C THR A 43 14.30 -5.55 -14.90
N GLN A 44 13.48 -6.45 -14.33
CA GLN A 44 12.07 -6.19 -14.16
C GLN A 44 11.91 -4.97 -13.27
N GLN A 45 11.24 -3.95 -13.79
CA GLN A 45 10.96 -2.75 -13.02
C GLN A 45 10.09 -3.11 -11.81
N PRO A 46 10.41 -2.59 -10.63
CA PRO A 46 9.62 -2.83 -9.44
C PRO A 46 8.21 -2.25 -9.59
N ILE A 47 7.21 -3.00 -9.18
CA ILE A 47 5.81 -2.57 -9.11
C ILE A 47 5.49 -2.34 -7.64
N GLU A 48 5.05 -1.14 -7.29
CA GLU A 48 4.54 -0.84 -5.95
C GLU A 48 3.01 -0.90 -5.96
N LEU A 49 2.45 -1.60 -4.98
CA LEU A 49 1.02 -1.74 -4.76
C LEU A 49 0.71 -1.40 -3.30
N CYS A 50 -0.33 -0.62 -3.09
CA CYS A 50 -0.75 -0.19 -1.78
C CYS A 50 -2.25 -0.36 -1.62
N PHE A 51 -2.65 -0.95 -0.49
CA PHE A 51 -4.04 -1.23 -0.18
C PHE A 51 -4.36 -0.73 1.21
N TYR A 52 -5.55 -0.17 1.37
CA TYR A 52 -6.00 0.42 2.62
C TYR A 52 -7.45 0.06 2.91
N LYS A 53 -7.74 -0.13 4.18
CA LYS A 53 -9.09 -0.26 4.70
C LYS A 53 -9.19 0.46 6.02
N GLU A 54 -10.26 1.16 6.19
CA GLU A 54 -10.71 1.70 7.46
C GLU A 54 -12.20 1.47 7.60
N LYS A 55 -12.61 0.97 8.76
CA LYS A 55 -14.01 0.73 9.09
C LYS A 55 -14.31 1.31 10.45
N LYS A 56 -15.22 2.25 10.50
CA LYS A 56 -15.71 2.80 11.75
C LYS A 56 -16.58 1.77 12.47
N ILE A 57 -16.20 1.41 13.69
CA ILE A 57 -16.90 0.44 14.53
C ILE A 57 -17.79 1.16 15.55
N ALA A 58 -17.28 2.23 16.17
CA ALA A 58 -18.00 3.07 17.11
C ALA A 58 -17.62 4.54 16.90
N GLN A 59 -18.04 5.45 17.80
CA GLN A 59 -17.94 6.90 17.60
C GLN A 59 -16.53 7.38 17.21
N ALA A 60 -15.50 6.75 17.72
CA ALA A 60 -14.12 7.09 17.40
C ALA A 60 -13.21 5.87 17.33
N LEU A 61 -13.79 4.70 17.18
CA LEU A 61 -13.11 3.44 17.13
C LEU A 61 -13.13 2.91 15.70
N TYR A 62 -11.96 2.60 15.16
CA TYR A 62 -11.77 2.17 13.78
C TYR A 62 -10.96 0.88 13.71
N ASP A 63 -11.43 -0.06 12.88
CA ASP A 63 -10.55 -1.09 12.32
C ASP A 63 -9.73 -0.46 11.21
N VAL A 64 -8.42 -0.59 11.26
CA VAL A 64 -7.52 -0.08 10.22
C VAL A 64 -6.58 -1.18 9.76
N SER A 65 -6.47 -1.36 8.45
CA SER A 65 -5.49 -2.27 7.86
C SER A 65 -4.92 -1.66 6.60
N TRP A 66 -3.63 -1.85 6.39
CA TRP A 66 -3.03 -1.49 5.11
C TRP A 66 -1.85 -2.41 4.78
N ILE A 67 -1.64 -2.57 3.48
CA ILE A 67 -0.51 -3.28 2.91
C ILE A 67 0.20 -2.33 1.94
N LYS A 68 1.51 -2.23 2.10
CA LYS A 68 2.40 -1.62 1.10
C LYS A 68 3.34 -2.70 0.62
N MET A 69 3.33 -3.04 -0.68
CA MET A 69 4.17 -4.09 -1.22
C MET A 69 4.91 -3.65 -2.48
N LYS A 70 6.09 -4.23 -2.67
CA LYS A 70 6.94 -4.05 -3.84
C LYS A 70 7.22 -5.41 -4.47
N LEU A 71 6.88 -5.55 -5.74
CA LEU A 71 7.12 -6.76 -6.52
C LEU A 71 8.30 -6.54 -7.47
N VAL A 72 9.18 -7.53 -7.55
CA VAL A 72 10.26 -7.61 -8.54
C VAL A 72 10.27 -9.06 -9.04
N GLY A 73 9.67 -9.29 -10.20
CA GLY A 73 9.40 -10.62 -10.68
C GLY A 73 8.42 -11.37 -9.79
N GLU A 74 8.85 -12.52 -9.28
CA GLU A 74 8.10 -13.33 -8.32
C GLU A 74 8.42 -12.98 -6.85
N LYS A 75 9.41 -12.13 -6.61
CA LYS A 75 9.74 -11.70 -5.26
C LYS A 75 8.83 -10.57 -4.82
N VAL A 76 8.39 -10.63 -3.57
CA VAL A 76 7.62 -9.59 -2.92
C VAL A 76 8.24 -9.23 -1.58
N THR A 77 8.31 -7.95 -1.32
CA THR A 77 8.66 -7.38 0.00
C THR A 77 7.64 -6.31 0.35
N GLY A 78 7.45 -6.03 1.62
CA GLY A 78 6.50 -4.99 2.00
C GLY A 78 6.32 -4.83 3.48
N GLU A 79 5.26 -4.13 3.83
CA GLU A 79 4.82 -3.88 5.19
C GLU A 79 3.32 -4.18 5.30
N PHE A 80 2.92 -4.78 6.40
CA PHE A 80 1.53 -5.00 6.76
C PHE A 80 1.25 -4.41 8.13
N TYR A 81 0.21 -3.62 8.19
CA TYR A 81 -0.33 -2.99 9.39
C TYR A 81 -1.75 -3.49 9.62
N TYR A 82 -2.00 -3.96 10.83
CA TYR A 82 -3.29 -4.48 11.24
C TYR A 82 -3.64 -3.96 12.62
N LEU A 83 -4.69 -3.16 12.70
CA LEU A 83 -5.25 -2.62 13.93
C LEU A 83 -6.74 -2.91 13.95
N PRO A 84 -7.18 -4.06 14.48
CA PRO A 84 -8.59 -4.31 14.74
C PRO A 84 -9.05 -3.43 15.92
N ALA A 85 -10.31 -3.01 15.88
CA ALA A 85 -10.93 -2.28 16.98
C ALA A 85 -10.80 -3.06 18.29
N GLU A 86 -10.53 -2.36 19.39
CA GLU A 86 -10.42 -2.94 20.73
C GLU A 86 -9.27 -3.96 20.91
N LYS A 87 -8.30 -4.00 19.99
CA LYS A 87 -7.13 -4.88 20.11
C LYS A 87 -5.85 -4.10 19.81
N ASP A 88 -4.74 -4.71 20.22
CA ASP A 88 -3.45 -4.13 19.96
C ASP A 88 -3.07 -4.15 18.48
N ARG A 89 -2.33 -3.15 18.12
CA ARG A 89 -1.76 -3.02 16.79
C ARG A 89 -0.73 -4.12 16.54
N LYS A 90 -0.84 -4.76 15.38
CA LYS A 90 0.17 -5.68 14.86
C LYS A 90 0.72 -5.12 13.54
N THR A 91 2.03 -4.94 13.46
CA THR A 91 2.69 -4.34 12.29
C THR A 91 4.04 -4.97 12.04
N GLY A 92 4.52 -4.92 10.82
CA GLY A 92 5.86 -5.42 10.52
C GLY A 92 6.12 -5.56 9.03
N THR A 93 7.37 -5.81 8.71
CA THR A 93 7.83 -6.06 7.34
C THR A 93 7.62 -7.52 6.94
N PHE A 94 7.41 -7.75 5.66
CA PHE A 94 7.34 -9.09 5.11
C PHE A 94 8.18 -9.24 3.85
N GLU A 95 8.56 -10.48 3.58
CA GLU A 95 9.24 -10.89 2.36
C GLU A 95 8.79 -12.29 1.94
N GLY A 96 8.77 -12.56 0.64
CA GLY A 96 8.36 -13.86 0.13
C GLY A 96 8.24 -13.91 -1.38
N VAL A 97 7.34 -14.78 -1.83
CA VAL A 97 7.12 -15.03 -3.25
C VAL A 97 5.66 -14.88 -3.64
N VAL A 98 5.45 -14.49 -4.89
CA VAL A 98 4.11 -14.35 -5.47
C VAL A 98 3.91 -15.41 -6.52
N GLY A 99 2.83 -16.17 -6.39
CA GLY A 99 2.41 -17.18 -7.36
C GLY A 99 1.95 -16.58 -8.69
N ALA A 100 1.69 -17.47 -9.65
CA ALA A 100 1.08 -17.11 -10.92
C ALA A 100 -0.32 -16.49 -10.73
N VAL A 101 -0.78 -15.78 -11.75
CA VAL A 101 -2.15 -15.26 -11.77
C VAL A 101 -3.14 -16.41 -11.84
N ASP A 102 -4.06 -16.50 -10.89
CA ASP A 102 -5.27 -17.30 -11.03
C ASP A 102 -6.20 -16.59 -12.02
N LYS A 103 -6.36 -17.17 -13.21
CA LYS A 103 -7.15 -16.56 -14.28
C LYS A 103 -8.65 -16.53 -13.99
N MET A 104 -9.15 -17.41 -13.13
CA MET A 104 -10.58 -17.41 -12.74
C MET A 104 -10.87 -16.35 -11.70
N ALA A 105 -9.99 -16.21 -10.71
CA ALA A 105 -10.12 -15.22 -9.66
C ALA A 105 -9.54 -13.85 -10.03
N MET A 106 -8.82 -13.74 -11.16
CA MET A 106 -8.07 -12.54 -11.57
C MET A 106 -7.16 -11.99 -10.45
N ALA A 107 -6.61 -12.90 -9.66
CA ALA A 107 -5.84 -12.60 -8.45
C ALA A 107 -4.51 -13.36 -8.42
N ARG A 108 -3.61 -12.89 -7.58
CA ARG A 108 -2.35 -13.56 -7.24
C ARG A 108 -2.30 -13.80 -5.75
N THR A 109 -1.57 -14.82 -5.36
CA THR A 109 -1.30 -15.12 -3.95
C THR A 109 0.16 -14.87 -3.65
N ALA A 110 0.45 -14.10 -2.61
CA ALA A 110 1.76 -13.95 -2.03
C ALA A 110 1.83 -14.81 -0.76
N ASP A 111 2.80 -15.71 -0.71
CA ASP A 111 3.17 -16.45 0.49
C ASP A 111 4.44 -15.83 1.06
N VAL A 112 4.32 -15.22 2.25
CA VAL A 112 5.37 -14.40 2.82
C VAL A 112 5.69 -14.77 4.27
N TRP A 113 6.89 -14.40 4.71
CA TRP A 113 7.28 -14.38 6.11
C TRP A 113 7.10 -12.97 6.65
N TRP A 114 6.25 -12.82 7.63
CA TRP A 114 5.95 -11.56 8.30
C TRP A 114 6.71 -11.47 9.61
N ASN A 115 7.61 -10.50 9.72
CA ASN A 115 8.29 -10.15 10.96
C ASN A 115 7.41 -9.15 11.70
N SER A 116 6.44 -9.64 12.44
CA SER A 116 5.42 -8.83 13.10
C SER A 116 5.86 -8.38 14.49
N MET A 117 5.36 -7.22 14.89
CA MET A 117 5.50 -6.65 16.23
C MET A 117 4.09 -6.42 16.79
N ALA A 118 3.81 -6.98 17.94
CA ALA A 118 2.59 -6.74 18.71
C ALA A 118 2.94 -6.76 20.21
N GLU A 119 2.35 -5.88 21.01
CA GLU A 119 2.56 -5.80 22.46
C GLU A 119 4.05 -5.81 22.89
N GLY A 120 4.91 -5.23 22.07
CA GLY A 120 6.36 -5.22 22.32
C GLY A 120 7.07 -6.55 21.99
N MET A 121 6.35 -7.58 21.58
CA MET A 121 6.91 -8.87 21.18
C MET A 121 7.06 -8.95 19.66
N GLN A 122 8.22 -9.44 19.23
CA GLN A 122 8.49 -9.68 17.82
C GLN A 122 8.31 -11.17 17.51
N ASN A 123 7.54 -11.46 16.45
CA ASN A 123 7.32 -12.80 15.96
C ASN A 123 7.66 -12.89 14.48
N LYS A 124 8.12 -14.06 14.05
CA LYS A 124 8.21 -14.40 12.62
C LYS A 124 7.12 -15.41 12.29
N GLU A 125 6.25 -15.10 11.36
CA GLU A 125 5.09 -15.92 11.06
C GLU A 125 4.78 -15.96 9.56
N GLN A 126 4.16 -17.04 9.12
CA GLN A 126 3.61 -17.11 7.77
C GLN A 126 2.45 -16.14 7.63
N LEU A 127 2.40 -15.46 6.49
CA LEU A 127 1.26 -14.64 6.09
C LEU A 127 0.96 -14.93 4.62
N ARG A 128 -0.31 -15.15 4.30
CA ARG A 128 -0.80 -15.28 2.94
C ARG A 128 -1.60 -14.06 2.56
N ILE A 129 -1.27 -13.44 1.43
CA ILE A 129 -1.95 -12.26 0.91
C ILE A 129 -2.49 -12.61 -0.46
N VAL A 130 -3.79 -12.43 -0.67
CA VAL A 130 -4.43 -12.53 -2.00
C VAL A 130 -4.70 -11.12 -2.49
N PHE A 131 -4.30 -10.81 -3.71
CA PHE A 131 -4.48 -9.48 -4.29
C PHE A 131 -4.74 -9.54 -5.79
N GLY A 132 -5.57 -8.63 -6.29
CA GLY A 132 -5.97 -8.50 -7.69
C GLY A 132 -7.16 -7.56 -7.83
N GLU A 133 -7.41 -7.07 -9.05
CA GLU A 133 -8.54 -6.19 -9.38
C GLU A 133 -8.76 -5.02 -8.39
N GLY A 134 -7.66 -4.38 -7.96
CA GLY A 134 -7.72 -3.24 -7.05
C GLY A 134 -8.02 -3.60 -5.58
N ASN A 135 -7.89 -4.88 -5.19
CA ASN A 135 -8.17 -5.33 -3.83
C ASN A 135 -7.04 -6.22 -3.30
N ALA A 136 -6.92 -6.25 -1.97
CA ALA A 136 -6.08 -7.22 -1.26
C ALA A 136 -6.76 -7.71 0.02
N GLN A 137 -6.44 -8.95 0.40
CA GLN A 137 -6.89 -9.57 1.64
C GLN A 137 -5.74 -10.29 2.30
N ALA A 138 -5.59 -10.14 3.62
CA ALA A 138 -4.68 -10.93 4.43
C ALA A 138 -5.40 -12.18 4.95
N GLY A 139 -4.71 -13.30 4.93
CA GLY A 139 -5.21 -14.58 5.43
C GLY A 139 -4.92 -14.74 6.91
N PHE A 140 -5.88 -15.25 7.65
CA PHE A 140 -5.78 -15.56 9.07
C PHE A 140 -6.15 -17.03 9.31
N GLY A 141 -5.43 -17.71 10.19
CA GLY A 141 -5.65 -19.09 10.51
C GLY A 141 -5.01 -19.48 11.83
N GLU A 142 -5.31 -20.69 12.30
CA GLU A 142 -4.62 -21.24 13.47
C GLU A 142 -3.13 -21.40 13.16
N MET A 143 -2.29 -20.86 14.04
CA MET A 143 -0.84 -20.89 13.91
C MET A 143 -0.25 -21.89 14.92
N VAL A 144 0.82 -22.56 14.53
CA VAL A 144 1.60 -23.44 15.40
C VAL A 144 3.07 -23.02 15.35
N ASP A 145 3.74 -23.07 16.50
CA ASP A 145 5.19 -22.89 16.56
C ASP A 145 5.85 -24.11 15.91
N ARG A 146 6.73 -23.87 14.96
CA ARG A 146 7.52 -24.89 14.28
C ARG A 146 8.63 -25.51 15.19
N GLY A 147 8.82 -24.92 16.36
CA GLY A 147 9.85 -25.35 17.34
C GLY A 147 11.14 -24.52 17.29
N ASP A 148 11.18 -23.49 16.43
CA ASP A 148 12.30 -22.55 16.29
C ASP A 148 11.86 -21.09 16.48
N GLY A 149 10.67 -20.86 17.09
CA GLY A 149 10.10 -19.55 17.30
C GLY A 149 9.46 -18.95 16.03
N VAL A 150 9.31 -19.75 14.98
CA VAL A 150 8.63 -19.36 13.74
C VAL A 150 7.24 -19.99 13.71
N TYR A 151 6.22 -19.16 13.52
CA TYR A 151 4.83 -19.60 13.46
C TYR A 151 4.40 -19.89 12.03
N VAL A 152 3.76 -21.03 11.83
CA VAL A 152 3.25 -21.47 10.53
C VAL A 152 1.78 -21.82 10.63
N TYR A 153 1.03 -21.71 9.52
CA TYR A 153 -0.36 -22.19 9.50
C TYR A 153 -0.41 -23.68 9.79
N LYS A 154 -1.24 -24.06 10.76
CA LYS A 154 -1.50 -25.46 11.10
C LYS A 154 -2.17 -26.19 9.93
N ASP A 155 -3.07 -25.49 9.24
CA ASP A 155 -3.80 -26.01 8.08
C ASP A 155 -4.11 -24.87 7.12
N VAL A 156 -3.40 -24.83 6.00
CA VAL A 156 -3.57 -23.79 4.97
C VAL A 156 -4.94 -23.82 4.29
N SER A 157 -5.65 -24.95 4.32
CA SER A 157 -6.99 -25.07 3.77
C SER A 157 -8.07 -24.37 4.62
N LYS A 158 -7.73 -24.04 5.86
CA LYS A 158 -8.60 -23.37 6.84
C LYS A 158 -8.30 -21.88 7.02
N ILE A 159 -7.45 -21.33 6.17
CA ILE A 159 -7.21 -19.90 6.16
C ILE A 159 -8.51 -19.18 5.79
N THR A 160 -8.90 -18.22 6.62
CA THR A 160 -9.98 -17.29 6.34
C THR A 160 -9.37 -15.94 5.95
N TYR A 161 -9.94 -15.31 4.95
CA TYR A 161 -9.46 -14.01 4.51
C TYR A 161 -10.25 -12.89 5.18
N GLY A 162 -9.51 -11.88 5.62
CA GLY A 162 -10.10 -10.68 6.19
C GLY A 162 -10.92 -9.88 5.17
N GLU A 163 -11.49 -8.76 5.61
CA GLU A 163 -12.21 -7.87 4.72
C GLU A 163 -11.27 -7.26 3.67
N ASN A 164 -11.82 -6.93 2.49
CA ASN A 164 -11.06 -6.32 1.41
C ASN A 164 -10.44 -4.98 1.84
N MET A 165 -9.17 -4.83 1.53
CA MET A 165 -8.47 -3.54 1.45
C MET A 165 -8.49 -3.11 -0.02
N THR A 166 -8.89 -1.87 -0.29
CA THR A 166 -8.91 -1.32 -1.65
C THR A 166 -7.57 -0.68 -2.01
N ASP A 167 -7.24 -0.64 -3.28
CA ASP A 167 -6.05 0.03 -3.76
C ASP A 167 -6.08 1.54 -3.46
N VAL A 168 -4.93 2.06 -3.11
CA VAL A 168 -4.73 3.49 -2.83
C VAL A 168 -3.37 3.93 -3.37
N ILE A 169 -3.19 5.22 -3.52
CA ILE A 169 -1.89 5.80 -3.86
C ILE A 169 -0.91 5.50 -2.71
N CYS A 170 0.25 4.90 -3.04
CA CYS A 170 1.23 4.50 -2.02
C CYS A 170 1.74 5.67 -1.18
N ASN A 171 1.75 6.88 -1.75
CA ASN A 171 2.11 8.08 -1.00
C ASN A 171 1.12 8.38 0.15
N ASP A 172 -0.16 8.06 -0.01
CA ASP A 172 -1.17 8.28 1.03
C ASP A 172 -0.91 7.39 2.26
N ILE A 173 -0.49 6.14 2.05
CA ILE A 173 -0.05 5.26 3.16
C ILE A 173 1.18 5.85 3.85
N SER A 174 2.19 6.28 3.08
CA SER A 174 3.41 6.86 3.63
C SER A 174 3.12 8.13 4.44
N GLU A 175 2.20 8.95 3.96
CA GLU A 175 1.76 10.17 4.64
C GLU A 175 0.99 9.85 5.92
N ARG A 176 0.04 8.90 5.90
CA ARG A 176 -0.68 8.44 7.10
C ARG A 176 0.28 7.99 8.18
N VAL A 177 1.26 7.15 7.83
CA VAL A 177 2.29 6.67 8.77
C VAL A 177 3.10 7.82 9.37
N ALA A 178 3.50 8.79 8.54
CA ALA A 178 4.25 9.95 9.00
C ALA A 178 3.42 10.85 9.95
N VAL A 179 2.15 11.10 9.62
CA VAL A 179 1.22 11.88 10.45
C VAL A 179 0.94 11.16 11.77
N GLU A 180 0.64 9.86 11.73
CA GLU A 180 0.40 9.05 12.93
C GLU A 180 1.61 9.11 13.86
N LYS A 181 2.81 8.87 13.33
CA LYS A 181 4.03 8.95 14.11
C LYS A 181 4.21 10.32 14.76
N TYR A 182 4.09 11.38 13.95
CA TYR A 182 4.24 12.75 14.45
C TYR A 182 3.26 13.07 15.60
N ILE A 183 1.99 12.72 15.44
CA ILE A 183 0.96 12.98 16.45
C ILE A 183 1.25 12.20 17.74
N ARG A 184 1.54 10.89 17.64
CA ARG A 184 1.84 10.07 18.83
C ARG A 184 3.06 10.56 19.59
N GLU A 185 4.10 10.99 18.92
CA GLU A 185 5.33 11.52 19.52
C GLU A 185 5.12 12.91 20.16
N ASN A 186 4.17 13.71 19.65
CA ASN A 186 4.02 15.11 20.03
C ASN A 186 2.68 15.43 20.72
N ILE A 187 1.85 14.45 21.02
CA ILE A 187 0.49 14.69 21.54
C ILE A 187 0.47 15.64 22.73
N LYS A 188 1.44 15.55 23.63
CA LYS A 188 1.55 16.42 24.82
C LYS A 188 1.71 17.90 24.51
N MET A 189 2.29 18.22 23.34
CA MET A 189 2.51 19.60 22.88
C MET A 189 1.39 20.08 21.96
N LEU A 190 0.68 19.15 21.35
CA LEU A 190 -0.35 19.45 20.37
C LEU A 190 -1.69 19.78 21.01
N VAL A 191 -2.04 19.15 22.13
CA VAL A 191 -3.32 19.36 22.82
C VAL A 191 -3.19 20.42 23.90
N LEU A 192 -4.25 21.22 24.07
CA LEU A 192 -4.28 22.34 25.04
C LEU A 192 -4.60 21.88 26.46
N SER A 193 -5.35 20.80 26.60
CA SER A 193 -5.75 20.24 27.88
C SER A 193 -4.55 19.62 28.59
N LYS A 194 -4.57 19.70 29.92
CA LYS A 194 -3.53 19.10 30.76
C LYS A 194 -4.04 17.77 31.31
N PRO A 195 -3.17 16.74 31.35
CA PRO A 195 -3.54 15.50 32.02
C PRO A 195 -3.77 15.72 33.51
N VAL A 196 -4.64 14.93 34.10
CA VAL A 196 -4.95 15.01 35.54
C VAL A 196 -4.08 14.04 36.33
N LEU A 197 -3.95 14.29 37.64
CA LEU A 197 -3.27 13.42 38.62
C LEU A 197 -1.85 12.97 38.20
N GLY A 198 -1.14 13.78 37.42
CA GLY A 198 0.22 13.44 36.97
C GLY A 198 0.30 12.42 35.83
N GLY A 199 -0.82 12.13 35.17
CA GLY A 199 -0.90 11.29 33.99
C GLY A 199 -0.15 11.87 32.79
N ALA A 200 -0.12 11.14 31.70
CA ALA A 200 0.42 11.58 30.43
C ALA A 200 -0.56 11.24 29.32
N TRP A 201 -0.78 12.18 28.40
CA TRP A 201 -1.60 11.93 27.22
C TRP A 201 -1.00 10.86 26.33
N TYR A 202 -1.81 9.91 25.87
CA TYR A 202 -1.49 8.96 24.82
C TYR A 202 -2.66 8.82 23.84
N VAL A 203 -2.33 8.60 22.58
CA VAL A 203 -3.30 8.49 21.49
C VAL A 203 -3.91 7.11 21.50
N THR A 204 -5.22 7.01 21.65
CA THR A 204 -5.99 5.75 21.62
C THR A 204 -6.51 5.45 20.23
N SER A 205 -6.99 6.46 19.51
CA SER A 205 -7.47 6.32 18.13
C SER A 205 -7.06 7.49 17.25
N LEU A 206 -6.87 7.24 15.97
CA LEU A 206 -6.46 8.25 15.02
C LEU A 206 -7.06 7.94 13.64
N HIS A 207 -7.87 8.85 13.14
CA HIS A 207 -8.37 8.86 11.78
C HIS A 207 -7.67 9.97 11.00
N ILE A 208 -7.16 9.66 9.80
CA ILE A 208 -6.44 10.60 8.93
C ILE A 208 -7.02 10.54 7.53
N ASP A 209 -7.36 11.68 6.97
CA ASP A 209 -7.70 11.84 5.56
C ASP A 209 -6.56 12.58 4.83
N PRO A 210 -5.69 11.87 4.09
CA PRO A 210 -4.58 12.50 3.39
C PRO A 210 -5.03 13.39 2.25
N SER A 211 -6.20 13.17 1.66
CA SER A 211 -6.71 13.98 0.56
C SER A 211 -7.16 15.36 1.03
N ALA A 212 -7.85 15.40 2.17
CA ALA A 212 -8.34 16.65 2.79
C ALA A 212 -7.32 17.30 3.75
N LYS A 213 -6.22 16.60 4.10
CA LYS A 213 -5.21 17.04 5.08
C LYS A 213 -5.80 17.34 6.46
N ILE A 214 -6.74 16.51 6.89
CA ILE A 214 -7.41 16.60 8.18
C ILE A 214 -7.42 15.25 8.88
N GLY A 215 -7.79 15.27 10.18
CA GLY A 215 -8.03 14.05 10.93
C GLY A 215 -8.75 14.29 12.25
N VAL A 216 -8.97 13.18 12.94
CA VAL A 216 -9.55 13.15 14.30
C VAL A 216 -8.62 12.33 15.17
N ILE A 217 -8.32 12.87 16.36
CA ILE A 217 -7.52 12.20 17.38
C ILE A 217 -8.42 11.88 18.56
N GLU A 218 -8.29 10.70 19.12
CA GLU A 218 -8.73 10.39 20.47
C GLU A 218 -7.54 10.09 21.34
N TYR A 219 -7.56 10.64 22.54
CA TYR A 219 -6.45 10.55 23.45
C TYR A 219 -6.94 10.54 24.90
N GLU A 220 -6.20 9.88 25.75
CA GLU A 220 -6.53 9.77 27.17
C GLU A 220 -5.28 9.81 28.05
N ASP A 221 -5.49 10.05 29.37
CA ASP A 221 -4.44 10.03 30.40
C ASP A 221 -4.65 8.93 31.44
N GLY A 222 -5.59 8.01 31.19
CA GLY A 222 -6.05 6.99 32.12
C GLY A 222 -7.22 7.42 33.02
N HIS A 223 -7.60 8.70 33.00
CA HIS A 223 -8.74 9.26 33.78
C HIS A 223 -9.70 10.04 32.88
N LEU A 224 -9.15 10.82 31.98
CA LEU A 224 -9.90 11.64 31.03
C LEU A 224 -9.70 11.09 29.61
N HIS A 225 -10.79 11.00 28.87
CA HIS A 225 -10.79 10.68 27.43
C HIS A 225 -11.29 11.91 26.68
N GLU A 226 -10.52 12.37 25.72
CA GLU A 226 -10.82 13.55 24.92
C GLU A 226 -10.71 13.25 23.43
N SER A 227 -11.37 14.09 22.62
CA SER A 227 -11.35 14.02 21.17
C SER A 227 -11.07 15.39 20.57
N ALA A 228 -10.24 15.44 19.54
CA ALA A 228 -9.96 16.68 18.82
C ALA A 228 -9.91 16.45 17.31
N ASN A 229 -10.37 17.45 16.55
CA ASN A 229 -10.10 17.54 15.12
C ASN A 229 -8.75 18.22 14.90
N PHE A 230 -8.04 17.85 13.84
CA PHE A 230 -6.82 18.52 13.44
C PHE A 230 -6.75 18.72 11.93
N SER A 231 -5.98 19.71 11.52
CA SER A 231 -5.51 19.84 10.14
C SER A 231 -3.98 19.82 10.13
N TYR A 232 -3.40 19.44 9.01
CA TYR A 232 -1.96 19.36 8.87
C TYR A 232 -1.50 19.72 7.47
N THR A 233 -0.21 20.00 7.34
CA THR A 233 0.48 20.09 6.05
C THR A 233 1.58 19.04 5.98
N SER A 234 1.82 18.54 4.78
CA SER A 234 2.91 17.60 4.49
C SER A 234 3.72 18.14 3.33
N SER A 235 5.03 18.33 3.54
CA SER A 235 5.95 18.78 2.52
C SER A 235 7.29 18.07 2.68
N ASN A 236 7.74 17.37 1.63
CA ASN A 236 9.00 16.61 1.66
C ASN A 236 9.14 15.67 2.88
N GLY A 237 8.04 15.04 3.29
CA GLY A 237 8.00 14.15 4.45
C GLY A 237 7.96 14.86 5.82
N LEU A 238 8.02 16.19 5.84
CA LEU A 238 7.86 16.97 7.08
C LEU A 238 6.37 17.20 7.33
N ILE A 239 5.89 16.78 8.50
CA ILE A 239 4.52 16.98 8.96
C ILE A 239 4.48 18.19 9.89
N THR A 240 3.49 19.05 9.68
CA THR A 240 3.16 20.15 10.59
C THR A 240 1.67 20.11 10.88
N VAL A 241 1.29 19.94 12.14
CA VAL A 241 -0.10 20.04 12.58
C VAL A 241 -0.42 21.51 12.83
N ASN A 242 -1.44 22.03 12.17
CA ASN A 242 -1.71 23.48 12.16
C ASN A 242 -2.80 23.87 13.15
N ASN A 243 -3.90 23.14 13.21
CA ASN A 243 -5.04 23.47 14.05
C ASN A 243 -5.50 22.22 14.78
N ILE A 244 -5.60 22.32 16.10
CA ILE A 244 -6.26 21.31 16.94
C ILE A 244 -7.40 21.98 17.65
N THR A 245 -8.59 21.41 17.52
CA THR A 245 -9.81 21.90 18.17
C THR A 245 -10.49 20.76 18.90
N ASN A 246 -10.62 20.88 20.20
CA ASN A 246 -11.37 19.91 21.01
C ASN A 246 -12.84 19.86 20.55
N LYS A 247 -13.42 18.69 20.59
CA LYS A 247 -14.84 18.46 20.30
C LYS A 247 -15.70 18.64 21.53
#